data_56144b2f8f57a4fccd291a83c5de7b74
#
_entry.id   56144b2f8f57a4fccd291a83c5de7b74
#
_cell.length_a   1.000
_cell.length_b   1.000
_cell.length_c   1.000
_cell.angle_alpha   90.00
_cell.angle_beta   90.00
_cell.angle_gamma   90.00
#
_symmetry.space_group_name_H-M   'P 1'
#
loop_
_entity.id
_entity.type
_entity.pdbx_description
1 polymer ?
#
loop_
_entity_poly.entity_id
_entity_poly.type
_entity_poly.pdbx_seq_one_letter_code
_entity_poly.pdbx_strand_id
1 'polypeptide(L)'
;MLSIRNLYKSYAFADSRQSVLQGLDFDMEPSTSVALRGESGSGKSTLLHLIAGLDRPDSGEIHFDGRAVHAMPESALAAIRRSELSLVFQQFHLISTLSVLDNIRFQAALCGRQDSAYERELIERLGLAGQEKKLPQQLSRGQQQRVAIARSLLHRPKLVLADEPTGNLDEKSSLEVMALFSELVRQAGSSLLMVTHSRAMAAFMDRRVRLQNGVLAEDE
;
A
#
# COMPACT_ATOMS: atom_id res chain seq x y z
N MET A 1 -5.93 0.78 15.08
CA MET A 1 -5.03 1.49 14.16
C MET A 1 -5.80 2.16 13.01
N LEU A 2 -6.51 1.41 12.18
CA LEU A 2 -7.41 1.94 11.14
C LEU A 2 -8.85 1.54 11.49
N SER A 3 -9.78 2.52 11.47
CA SER A 3 -11.20 2.28 11.71
C SER A 3 -12.01 3.08 10.69
N ILE A 4 -12.94 2.43 10.04
CA ILE A 4 -13.82 2.99 9.02
C ILE A 4 -15.25 2.71 9.44
N ARG A 5 -16.12 3.72 9.38
CA ARG A 5 -17.53 3.60 9.78
C ARG A 5 -18.43 4.21 8.73
N ASN A 6 -19.39 3.40 8.32
CA ASN A 6 -20.51 3.79 7.44
C ASN A 6 -20.05 4.58 6.22
N LEU A 7 -19.00 4.09 5.53
CA LEU A 7 -18.31 4.80 4.47
C LEU A 7 -19.05 4.71 3.15
N TYR A 8 -19.35 5.84 2.54
CA TYR A 8 -19.97 5.94 1.22
C TYR A 8 -19.06 6.66 0.24
N LYS A 9 -19.01 6.15 -0.99
CA LYS A 9 -18.34 6.80 -2.12
C LYS A 9 -19.03 6.49 -3.42
N SER A 10 -19.23 7.53 -4.24
CA SER A 10 -19.77 7.42 -5.59
C SER A 10 -19.03 8.35 -6.54
N TYR A 11 -19.06 8.03 -7.82
CA TYR A 11 -18.51 8.86 -8.89
C TYR A 11 -19.59 9.21 -9.91
N ALA A 12 -19.53 10.42 -10.44
CA ALA A 12 -20.40 10.86 -11.54
C ALA A 12 -19.83 10.36 -12.88
N PHE A 13 -20.67 9.72 -13.68
CA PHE A 13 -20.36 9.31 -15.05
C PHE A 13 -21.46 9.86 -15.96
N ALA A 14 -21.12 10.85 -16.79
CA ALA A 14 -22.07 11.50 -17.70
C ALA A 14 -23.41 11.80 -17.00
N ASP A 15 -24.48 11.06 -17.32
CA ASP A 15 -25.82 11.27 -16.76
C ASP A 15 -26.18 10.32 -15.60
N SER A 16 -25.22 9.54 -15.08
CA SER A 16 -25.43 8.59 -13.99
C SER A 16 -24.45 8.78 -12.83
N ARG A 17 -24.85 8.36 -11.64
CA ARG A 17 -23.99 8.28 -10.46
C ARG A 17 -23.77 6.82 -10.09
N GLN A 18 -22.54 6.36 -10.14
CA GLN A 18 -22.19 4.99 -9.75
C GLN A 18 -21.74 4.97 -8.30
N SER A 19 -22.49 4.29 -7.46
CA SER A 19 -22.09 4.02 -6.07
C SER A 19 -21.04 2.92 -6.06
N VAL A 20 -19.92 3.18 -5.38
CA VAL A 20 -18.77 2.27 -5.29
C VAL A 20 -18.63 1.68 -3.89
N LEU A 21 -18.84 2.49 -2.86
CA LEU A 21 -18.88 2.05 -1.46
C LEU A 21 -20.24 2.43 -0.85
N GLN A 22 -20.84 1.52 -0.06
CA GLN A 22 -22.23 1.64 0.37
C GLN A 22 -22.38 1.26 1.85
N GLY A 23 -21.96 2.16 2.76
CA GLY A 23 -22.03 1.92 4.20
C GLY A 23 -20.97 0.93 4.68
N LEU A 24 -19.76 1.03 4.14
CA LEU A 24 -18.66 0.10 4.45
C LEU A 24 -18.10 0.37 5.85
N ASP A 25 -18.03 -0.70 6.65
CA ASP A 25 -17.37 -0.73 7.94
C ASP A 25 -16.11 -1.60 7.87
N PHE A 26 -15.01 -1.17 8.52
CA PHE A 26 -13.76 -1.92 8.57
C PHE A 26 -12.91 -1.53 9.75
N ASP A 27 -12.31 -2.52 10.40
CA ASP A 27 -11.32 -2.33 11.45
C ASP A 27 -10.05 -3.12 11.14
N MET A 28 -8.91 -2.52 11.47
CA MET A 28 -7.60 -3.14 11.34
C MET A 28 -6.74 -2.79 12.55
N GLU A 29 -6.26 -3.82 13.23
CA GLU A 29 -5.38 -3.68 14.38
C GLU A 29 -3.94 -3.31 13.98
N PRO A 30 -3.14 -2.74 14.90
CA PRO A 30 -1.71 -2.51 14.65
C PRO A 30 -0.96 -3.80 14.35
N SER A 31 0.06 -3.70 13.49
CA SER A 31 0.98 -4.81 13.15
C SER A 31 0.27 -6.06 12.59
N THR A 32 -0.88 -5.87 11.96
CA THR A 32 -1.62 -6.93 11.27
C THR A 32 -1.54 -6.75 9.76
N SER A 33 -1.76 -7.83 9.03
CA SER A 33 -1.83 -7.82 7.57
C SER A 33 -3.20 -8.29 7.08
N VAL A 34 -3.80 -7.54 6.14
CA VAL A 34 -5.14 -7.84 5.60
C VAL A 34 -5.09 -7.84 4.08
N ALA A 35 -5.62 -8.90 3.47
CA ALA A 35 -5.89 -8.93 2.04
C ALA A 35 -7.32 -8.45 1.76
N LEU A 36 -7.45 -7.43 0.92
CA LEU A 36 -8.71 -6.95 0.38
C LEU A 36 -8.91 -7.54 -1.02
N ARG A 37 -9.83 -8.47 -1.14
CA ARG A 37 -10.18 -9.15 -2.39
C ARG A 37 -11.47 -8.59 -2.97
N GLY A 38 -11.77 -8.91 -4.22
CA GLY A 38 -13.01 -8.52 -4.92
C GLY A 38 -12.80 -8.45 -6.42
N GLU A 39 -13.89 -8.36 -7.16
CA GLU A 39 -13.87 -8.29 -8.63
C GLU A 39 -13.21 -7.00 -9.12
N SER A 40 -12.80 -6.96 -10.40
CA SER A 40 -12.32 -5.74 -11.02
C SER A 40 -13.43 -4.69 -10.99
N GLY A 41 -13.08 -3.43 -10.66
CA GLY A 41 -14.07 -2.35 -10.53
C GLY A 41 -14.92 -2.36 -9.27
N SER A 42 -14.73 -3.28 -8.32
CA SER A 42 -15.52 -3.34 -7.08
C SER A 42 -15.24 -2.19 -6.08
N GLY A 43 -14.21 -1.34 -6.32
CA GLY A 43 -13.89 -0.20 -5.47
C GLY A 43 -12.68 -0.38 -4.55
N LYS A 44 -11.89 -1.44 -4.71
CA LYS A 44 -10.72 -1.72 -3.85
C LYS A 44 -9.69 -0.60 -3.85
N SER A 45 -9.27 -0.15 -5.04
CA SER A 45 -8.32 0.98 -5.18
C SER A 45 -8.93 2.29 -4.67
N THR A 46 -10.26 2.48 -4.85
CA THR A 46 -10.99 3.60 -4.25
C THR A 46 -10.85 3.60 -2.73
N LEU A 47 -11.07 2.44 -2.09
CA LEU A 47 -10.91 2.33 -0.63
C LEU A 47 -9.48 2.65 -0.19
N LEU A 48 -8.45 2.15 -0.90
CA LEU A 48 -7.06 2.51 -0.60
C LEU A 48 -6.81 4.01 -0.74
N HIS A 49 -7.34 4.66 -1.78
CA HIS A 49 -7.19 6.10 -2.00
C HIS A 49 -7.86 6.93 -0.90
N LEU A 50 -9.04 6.52 -0.44
CA LEU A 50 -9.74 7.17 0.67
C LEU A 50 -8.96 7.04 1.98
N ILE A 51 -8.42 5.85 2.28
CA ILE A 51 -7.57 5.62 3.47
C ILE A 51 -6.29 6.47 3.39
N ALA A 52 -5.69 6.57 2.21
CA ALA A 52 -4.48 7.39 1.99
C ALA A 52 -4.77 8.91 1.99
N GLY A 53 -6.04 9.32 2.05
CA GLY A 53 -6.43 10.72 1.91
C GLY A 53 -6.07 11.32 0.54
N LEU A 54 -6.06 10.49 -0.51
CA LEU A 54 -5.89 10.90 -1.92
C LEU A 54 -7.23 11.23 -2.56
N ASP A 55 -8.33 10.78 -1.95
CA ASP A 55 -9.70 11.12 -2.30
C ASP A 55 -10.50 11.34 -1.01
N ARG A 56 -11.72 11.88 -1.12
CA ARG A 56 -12.60 12.14 0.02
C ARG A 56 -13.85 11.29 -0.07
N PRO A 57 -14.34 10.73 1.05
CA PRO A 57 -15.63 10.05 1.06
C PRO A 57 -16.78 11.04 0.82
N ASP A 58 -17.91 10.54 0.32
CA ASP A 58 -19.15 11.30 0.23
C ASP A 58 -19.76 11.49 1.63
N SER A 59 -19.68 10.42 2.46
CA SER A 59 -20.07 10.42 3.87
C SER A 59 -19.42 9.25 4.62
N GLY A 60 -19.56 9.22 5.94
CA GLY A 60 -18.91 8.24 6.82
C GLY A 60 -17.57 8.74 7.33
N GLU A 61 -16.89 7.89 8.09
CA GLU A 61 -15.71 8.28 8.84
C GLU A 61 -14.54 7.33 8.57
N ILE A 62 -13.35 7.89 8.50
CA ILE A 62 -12.07 7.15 8.44
C ILE A 62 -11.17 7.70 9.55
N HIS A 63 -10.76 6.83 10.45
CA HIS A 63 -9.82 7.14 11.52
C HIS A 63 -8.54 6.34 11.33
N PHE A 64 -7.42 7.03 11.32
CA PHE A 64 -6.08 6.43 11.28
C PHE A 64 -5.31 6.87 12.54
N ASP A 65 -4.93 5.89 13.34
CA ASP A 65 -4.23 6.11 14.61
C ASP A 65 -4.95 7.11 15.52
N GLY A 66 -6.27 6.95 15.64
CA GLY A 66 -7.17 7.81 16.43
C GLY A 66 -7.51 9.16 15.82
N ARG A 67 -6.97 9.49 14.64
CA ARG A 67 -7.19 10.79 13.96
C ARG A 67 -8.21 10.65 12.84
N ALA A 68 -9.19 11.54 12.80
CA ALA A 68 -10.26 11.60 11.78
C ALA A 68 -9.72 12.11 10.43
N VAL A 69 -9.07 11.25 9.65
CA VAL A 69 -8.39 11.63 8.41
C VAL A 69 -9.35 12.16 7.33
N HIS A 70 -10.59 11.68 7.31
CA HIS A 70 -11.63 12.15 6.38
C HIS A 70 -11.94 13.66 6.51
N ALA A 71 -11.71 14.24 7.70
CA ALA A 71 -11.99 15.65 8.01
C ALA A 71 -10.74 16.56 7.99
N MET A 72 -9.53 15.97 7.76
CA MET A 72 -8.28 16.73 7.79
C MET A 72 -8.09 17.63 6.56
N PRO A 73 -7.39 18.78 6.72
CA PRO A 73 -6.94 19.56 5.59
C PRO A 73 -5.82 18.82 4.82
N GLU A 74 -5.64 19.15 3.54
CA GLU A 74 -4.67 18.49 2.66
C GLU A 74 -3.23 18.52 3.20
N SER A 75 -2.84 19.62 3.84
CA SER A 75 -1.50 19.74 4.44
C SER A 75 -1.24 18.72 5.54
N ALA A 76 -2.26 18.41 6.36
CA ALA A 76 -2.16 17.37 7.40
C ALA A 76 -2.17 15.96 6.80
N LEU A 77 -3.02 15.71 5.79
CA LEU A 77 -3.01 14.45 5.04
C LEU A 77 -1.67 14.20 4.34
N ALA A 78 -1.10 15.22 3.72
CA ALA A 78 0.23 15.14 3.10
C ALA A 78 1.33 14.81 4.13
N ALA A 79 1.25 15.34 5.35
CA ALA A 79 2.18 15.01 6.43
C ALA A 79 2.06 13.53 6.85
N ILE A 80 0.83 12.99 6.97
CA ILE A 80 0.59 11.57 7.26
C ILE A 80 1.14 10.69 6.14
N ARG A 81 0.81 10.98 4.86
CA ARG A 81 1.33 10.24 3.70
C ARG A 81 2.85 10.26 3.63
N ARG A 82 3.47 11.38 4.01
CA ARG A 82 4.91 11.52 3.99
C ARG A 82 5.61 10.63 5.02
N SER A 83 5.06 10.49 6.24
CA SER A 83 5.80 9.93 7.38
C SER A 83 5.20 8.68 8.01
N GLU A 84 3.92 8.40 7.83
CA GLU A 84 3.22 7.33 8.55
C GLU A 84 2.52 6.33 7.63
N LEU A 85 2.24 6.73 6.39
CA LEU A 85 1.69 5.86 5.35
C LEU A 85 2.73 5.59 4.27
N SER A 86 2.61 4.45 3.63
CA SER A 86 3.30 4.16 2.39
C SER A 86 2.36 3.53 1.38
N LEU A 87 2.60 3.79 0.10
CA LEU A 87 1.84 3.22 -1.01
C LEU A 87 2.76 2.43 -1.92
N VAL A 88 2.37 1.19 -2.21
CA VAL A 88 2.99 0.32 -3.20
C VAL A 88 1.96 0.03 -4.27
N PHE A 89 2.25 0.39 -5.51
CA PHE A 89 1.34 0.25 -6.63
C PHE A 89 1.74 -0.92 -7.52
N GLN A 90 0.83 -1.41 -8.32
CA GLN A 90 1.07 -2.39 -9.38
C GLN A 90 2.12 -1.87 -10.38
N GLN A 91 2.02 -0.60 -10.79
CA GLN A 91 3.10 0.09 -11.47
C GLN A 91 4.07 0.62 -10.41
N PHE A 92 5.34 0.32 -10.55
CA PHE A 92 6.36 0.57 -9.52
C PHE A 92 6.55 2.05 -9.14
N HIS A 93 6.13 2.97 -10.02
CA HIS A 93 6.27 4.43 -9.88
C HIS A 93 7.66 4.85 -9.37
N LEU A 94 8.69 4.18 -9.90
CA LEU A 94 10.07 4.61 -9.65
C LEU A 94 10.37 5.88 -10.43
N ILE A 95 11.13 6.77 -9.81
CA ILE A 95 11.58 8.00 -10.46
C ILE A 95 12.70 7.63 -11.43
N SER A 96 12.43 7.69 -12.72
CA SER A 96 13.29 7.17 -13.78
C SER A 96 14.67 7.85 -13.89
N THR A 97 14.79 9.08 -13.39
CA THR A 97 16.01 9.88 -13.36
C THR A 97 16.85 9.68 -12.10
N LEU A 98 16.33 9.00 -11.10
CA LEU A 98 17.04 8.68 -9.86
C LEU A 98 17.64 7.27 -9.93
N SER A 99 18.79 7.09 -9.29
CA SER A 99 19.38 5.78 -9.09
C SER A 99 18.48 4.87 -8.22
N VAL A 100 18.76 3.57 -8.19
CA VAL A 100 18.13 2.62 -7.27
C VAL A 100 18.23 3.11 -5.83
N LEU A 101 19.43 3.49 -5.40
CA LEU A 101 19.67 3.97 -4.04
C LEU A 101 18.87 5.24 -3.73
N ASP A 102 18.85 6.20 -4.65
CA ASP A 102 18.10 7.45 -4.46
C ASP A 102 16.59 7.22 -4.47
N ASN A 103 16.09 6.28 -5.30
CA ASN A 103 14.69 5.84 -5.23
C ASN A 103 14.35 5.26 -3.86
N ILE A 104 15.19 4.36 -3.31
CA ILE A 104 14.99 3.76 -1.99
C ILE A 104 14.94 4.85 -0.91
N ARG A 105 15.86 5.80 -0.95
CA ARG A 105 15.98 6.89 0.03
C ARG A 105 14.90 7.96 -0.07
N PHE A 106 14.23 8.07 -1.22
CA PHE A 106 13.39 9.21 -1.55
C PHE A 106 12.36 9.53 -0.47
N GLN A 107 11.56 8.55 -0.05
CA GLN A 107 10.52 8.76 0.97
C GLN A 107 11.13 9.06 2.35
N ALA A 108 12.16 8.33 2.73
CA ALA A 108 12.85 8.51 4.01
C ALA A 108 13.50 9.90 4.11
N ALA A 109 14.05 10.42 3.01
CA ALA A 109 14.61 11.76 2.95
C ALA A 109 13.53 12.84 3.15
N LEU A 110 12.35 12.68 2.54
CA LEU A 110 11.24 13.63 2.68
C LEU A 110 10.73 13.77 4.11
N CYS A 111 10.83 12.73 4.91
CA CYS A 111 10.39 12.74 6.32
C CYS A 111 11.55 12.85 7.33
N GLY A 112 12.78 13.00 6.87
CA GLY A 112 13.96 13.12 7.73
C GLY A 112 14.30 11.84 8.53
N ARG A 113 13.84 10.68 8.07
CA ARG A 113 14.05 9.37 8.71
C ARG A 113 15.03 8.53 7.89
N GLN A 114 16.30 8.85 7.94
CA GLN A 114 17.36 8.09 7.29
C GLN A 114 18.03 7.17 8.31
N ASP A 115 17.94 5.86 8.07
CA ASP A 115 18.59 4.81 8.86
C ASP A 115 19.51 4.00 7.94
N SER A 116 20.79 4.31 7.96
CA SER A 116 21.78 3.68 7.07
C SER A 116 22.02 2.19 7.38
N ALA A 117 21.73 1.73 8.61
CA ALA A 117 21.85 0.33 8.96
C ALA A 117 20.66 -0.45 8.36
N TYR A 118 19.45 0.07 8.55
CA TYR A 118 18.24 -0.53 7.99
C TYR A 118 18.20 -0.45 6.45
N GLU A 119 18.74 0.63 5.86
CA GLU A 119 18.91 0.74 4.41
C GLU A 119 19.76 -0.41 3.84
N ARG A 120 20.90 -0.68 4.46
CA ARG A 120 21.79 -1.78 4.03
C ARG A 120 21.10 -3.14 4.17
N GLU A 121 20.43 -3.36 5.29
CA GLU A 121 19.65 -4.57 5.53
C GLU A 121 18.60 -4.78 4.44
N LEU A 122 17.80 -3.75 4.10
CA LEU A 122 16.79 -3.82 3.05
C LEU A 122 17.41 -4.13 1.68
N ILE A 123 18.53 -3.47 1.33
CA ILE A 123 19.24 -3.69 0.06
C ILE A 123 19.73 -5.15 -0.05
N GLU A 124 20.35 -5.67 1.00
CA GLU A 124 20.85 -7.05 1.04
C GLU A 124 19.69 -8.07 0.94
N ARG A 125 18.69 -7.93 1.78
CA ARG A 125 17.54 -8.87 1.85
C ARG A 125 16.72 -8.88 0.57
N LEU A 126 16.55 -7.72 -0.08
CA LEU A 126 15.83 -7.60 -1.34
C LEU A 126 16.71 -8.00 -2.55
N GLY A 127 17.96 -8.41 -2.34
CA GLY A 127 18.87 -8.83 -3.40
C GLY A 127 19.22 -7.69 -4.38
N LEU A 128 19.31 -6.47 -3.86
CA LEU A 128 19.63 -5.26 -4.62
C LEU A 128 21.10 -4.85 -4.50
N ALA A 129 21.91 -5.59 -3.75
CA ALA A 129 23.34 -5.33 -3.61
C ALA A 129 24.04 -5.34 -4.99
N GLY A 130 24.85 -4.31 -5.24
CA GLY A 130 25.50 -4.09 -6.53
C GLY A 130 24.61 -3.46 -7.61
N GLN A 131 23.35 -3.13 -7.29
CA GLN A 131 22.42 -2.45 -8.20
C GLN A 131 22.24 -0.97 -7.88
N GLU A 132 22.82 -0.47 -6.80
CA GLU A 132 22.53 0.83 -6.16
C GLU A 132 22.68 2.02 -7.10
N LYS A 133 23.66 1.95 -8.02
CA LYS A 133 23.97 3.03 -8.98
C LYS A 133 23.17 2.94 -10.29
N LYS A 134 22.45 1.83 -10.51
CA LYS A 134 21.66 1.65 -11.73
C LYS A 134 20.44 2.55 -11.74
N LEU A 135 19.94 2.85 -12.92
CA LEU A 135 18.66 3.50 -13.15
C LEU A 135 17.54 2.43 -13.24
N PRO A 136 16.28 2.76 -12.93
CA PRO A 136 15.15 1.81 -12.97
C PRO A 136 15.04 1.03 -14.28
N GLN A 137 15.25 1.66 -15.42
CA GLN A 137 15.19 1.01 -16.74
C GLN A 137 16.25 -0.05 -17.00
N GLN A 138 17.28 -0.14 -16.18
CA GLN A 138 18.34 -1.14 -16.23
C GLN A 138 18.03 -2.39 -15.37
N LEU A 139 16.88 -2.41 -14.70
CA LEU A 139 16.45 -3.47 -13.81
C LEU A 139 15.37 -4.34 -14.44
N SER A 140 15.32 -5.62 -14.06
CA SER A 140 14.15 -6.46 -14.32
C SER A 140 12.91 -5.96 -13.56
N ARG A 141 11.71 -6.34 -13.99
CA ARG A 141 10.45 -5.99 -13.31
C ARG A 141 10.45 -6.41 -11.83
N GLY A 142 10.93 -7.61 -11.53
CA GLY A 142 11.06 -8.09 -10.15
C GLY A 142 12.03 -7.25 -9.32
N GLN A 143 13.16 -6.82 -9.90
CA GLN A 143 14.07 -5.90 -9.22
C GLN A 143 13.46 -4.52 -9.00
N GLN A 144 12.73 -3.98 -9.98
CA GLN A 144 12.01 -2.70 -9.84
C GLN A 144 10.99 -2.77 -8.71
N GLN A 145 10.23 -3.88 -8.60
CA GLN A 145 9.30 -4.10 -7.50
C GLN A 145 10.01 -4.14 -6.14
N ARG A 146 11.13 -4.83 -6.05
CA ARG A 146 11.95 -4.88 -4.83
C ARG A 146 12.46 -3.49 -4.43
N VAL A 147 12.82 -2.64 -5.37
CA VAL A 147 13.18 -1.23 -5.12
C VAL A 147 11.98 -0.44 -4.58
N ALA A 148 10.77 -0.62 -5.17
CA ALA A 148 9.56 0.03 -4.69
C ALA A 148 9.19 -0.41 -3.26
N ILE A 149 9.38 -1.69 -2.92
CA ILE A 149 9.21 -2.23 -1.56
C ILE A 149 10.24 -1.60 -0.62
N ALA A 150 11.54 -1.57 -0.97
CA ALA A 150 12.57 -0.95 -0.14
C ALA A 150 12.24 0.52 0.17
N ARG A 151 11.86 1.30 -0.87
CA ARG A 151 11.43 2.69 -0.74
C ARG A 151 10.24 2.83 0.23
N SER A 152 9.29 1.91 0.15
CA SER A 152 8.08 1.95 0.96
C SER A 152 8.34 1.64 2.44
N LEU A 153 9.41 0.94 2.78
CA LEU A 153 9.68 0.47 4.14
C LEU A 153 10.79 1.26 4.85
N LEU A 154 11.70 1.91 4.13
CA LEU A 154 12.89 2.52 4.73
C LEU A 154 12.56 3.58 5.80
N HIS A 155 11.47 4.32 5.65
CA HIS A 155 11.03 5.31 6.64
C HIS A 155 10.18 4.73 7.79
N ARG A 156 10.02 3.38 7.84
CA ARG A 156 9.24 2.64 8.86
C ARG A 156 7.81 3.19 9.03
N PRO A 157 6.96 3.09 7.99
CA PRO A 157 5.57 3.56 8.07
C PRO A 157 4.77 2.74 9.08
N LYS A 158 3.71 3.31 9.65
CA LYS A 158 2.75 2.57 10.48
C LYS A 158 1.85 1.67 9.64
N LEU A 159 1.50 2.11 8.42
CA LEU A 159 0.63 1.40 7.49
C LEU A 159 1.20 1.43 6.07
N VAL A 160 1.29 0.27 5.47
CA VAL A 160 1.57 0.10 4.05
C VAL A 160 0.27 -0.27 3.35
N LEU A 161 -0.07 0.50 2.33
CA LEU A 161 -1.19 0.25 1.42
C LEU A 161 -0.60 -0.28 0.10
N ALA A 162 -0.96 -1.48 -0.30
CA ALA A 162 -0.44 -2.10 -1.52
C ALA A 162 -1.57 -2.43 -2.50
N ASP A 163 -1.51 -1.88 -3.69
CA ASP A 163 -2.48 -2.15 -4.76
C ASP A 163 -1.85 -3.08 -5.79
N GLU A 164 -2.22 -4.36 -5.75
CA GLU A 164 -1.73 -5.44 -6.60
C GLU A 164 -0.19 -5.45 -6.75
N PRO A 165 0.58 -5.50 -5.65
CA PRO A 165 2.01 -5.24 -5.67
C PRO A 165 2.83 -6.22 -6.53
N THR A 166 2.26 -7.35 -6.94
CA THR A 166 2.94 -8.35 -7.79
C THR A 166 2.24 -8.57 -9.13
N GLY A 167 1.23 -7.75 -9.47
CA GLY A 167 0.40 -7.96 -10.66
C GLY A 167 1.15 -7.86 -12.00
N ASN A 168 2.37 -7.32 -12.03
CA ASN A 168 3.22 -7.20 -13.23
C ASN A 168 4.36 -8.24 -13.28
N LEU A 169 4.35 -9.24 -12.38
CA LEU A 169 5.37 -10.28 -12.28
C LEU A 169 4.79 -11.64 -12.71
N ASP A 170 5.67 -12.56 -13.11
CA ASP A 170 5.32 -13.95 -13.26
C ASP A 170 5.00 -14.59 -11.88
N GLU A 171 4.31 -15.74 -11.89
CA GLU A 171 3.82 -16.38 -10.67
C GLU A 171 4.93 -16.71 -9.67
N LYS A 172 6.06 -17.27 -10.13
CA LYS A 172 7.20 -17.62 -9.28
C LYS A 172 7.80 -16.40 -8.62
N SER A 173 8.10 -15.36 -9.41
CA SER A 173 8.61 -14.08 -8.91
C SER A 173 7.63 -13.42 -7.95
N SER A 174 6.31 -13.53 -8.20
CA SER A 174 5.26 -12.99 -7.33
C SER A 174 5.30 -13.62 -5.95
N LEU A 175 5.41 -14.96 -5.87
CA LEU A 175 5.49 -15.70 -4.60
C LEU A 175 6.75 -15.30 -3.80
N GLU A 176 7.91 -15.26 -4.47
CA GLU A 176 9.17 -14.88 -3.84
C GLU A 176 9.12 -13.45 -3.28
N VAL A 177 8.63 -12.49 -4.08
CA VAL A 177 8.52 -11.08 -3.67
C VAL A 177 7.51 -10.91 -2.55
N MET A 178 6.36 -11.60 -2.60
CA MET A 178 5.35 -11.50 -1.54
C MET A 178 5.80 -12.10 -0.21
N ALA A 179 6.47 -13.26 -0.23
CA ALA A 179 7.02 -13.86 0.98
C ALA A 179 7.98 -12.89 1.69
N LEU A 180 8.90 -12.30 0.92
CA LEU A 180 9.86 -11.34 1.43
C LEU A 180 9.19 -10.03 1.89
N PHE A 181 8.24 -9.50 1.12
CA PHE A 181 7.52 -8.27 1.47
C PHE A 181 6.73 -8.42 2.76
N SER A 182 5.96 -9.50 2.91
CA SER A 182 5.18 -9.75 4.13
C SER A 182 6.07 -9.91 5.36
N GLU A 183 7.22 -10.57 5.21
CA GLU A 183 8.21 -10.71 6.27
C GLU A 183 8.82 -9.37 6.68
N LEU A 184 9.25 -8.54 5.71
CA LEU A 184 9.84 -7.22 5.96
C LEU A 184 8.85 -6.26 6.63
N VAL A 185 7.58 -6.25 6.20
CA VAL A 185 6.51 -5.46 6.83
C VAL A 185 6.34 -5.83 8.30
N ARG A 186 6.28 -7.13 8.60
CA ARG A 186 6.13 -7.64 9.97
C ARG A 186 7.32 -7.25 10.85
N GLN A 187 8.54 -7.38 10.34
CA GLN A 187 9.75 -7.00 11.07
C GLN A 187 9.86 -5.49 11.32
N ALA A 188 9.36 -4.68 10.38
CA ALA A 188 9.26 -3.23 10.57
C ALA A 188 8.20 -2.83 11.60
N GLY A 189 7.38 -3.77 12.10
CA GLY A 189 6.23 -3.48 12.96
C GLY A 189 5.11 -2.72 12.25
N SER A 190 5.13 -2.69 10.92
CA SER A 190 4.13 -2.03 10.09
C SER A 190 2.88 -2.91 9.93
N SER A 191 1.75 -2.28 9.69
CA SER A 191 0.55 -2.98 9.19
C SER A 191 0.53 -2.98 7.66
N LEU A 192 -0.14 -3.97 7.05
CA LEU A 192 -0.26 -4.08 5.60
C LEU A 192 -1.71 -4.29 5.18
N LEU A 193 -2.27 -3.37 4.42
CA LEU A 193 -3.53 -3.58 3.69
C LEU A 193 -3.21 -3.75 2.21
N MET A 194 -3.40 -4.98 1.70
CA MET A 194 -3.06 -5.34 0.34
C MET A 194 -4.31 -5.66 -0.48
N VAL A 195 -4.49 -4.96 -1.58
CA VAL A 195 -5.47 -5.31 -2.61
C VAL A 195 -4.86 -6.38 -3.51
N THR A 196 -5.59 -7.46 -3.73
CA THR A 196 -5.20 -8.51 -4.69
C THR A 196 -6.42 -9.30 -5.17
N HIS A 197 -6.38 -9.74 -6.43
CA HIS A 197 -7.31 -10.73 -6.97
C HIS A 197 -6.79 -12.18 -6.82
N SER A 198 -5.50 -12.36 -6.49
CA SER A 198 -4.85 -13.66 -6.36
C SER A 198 -5.09 -14.26 -4.98
N ARG A 199 -5.65 -15.50 -4.95
CA ARG A 199 -5.77 -16.28 -3.70
C ARG A 199 -4.41 -16.61 -3.11
N ALA A 200 -3.44 -16.96 -3.95
CA ALA A 200 -2.10 -17.30 -3.51
C ALA A 200 -1.41 -16.12 -2.81
N MET A 201 -1.57 -14.89 -3.33
CA MET A 201 -1.02 -13.69 -2.69
C MET A 201 -1.77 -13.36 -1.40
N ALA A 202 -3.10 -13.50 -1.37
CA ALA A 202 -3.92 -13.27 -0.17
C ALA A 202 -3.57 -14.24 0.98
N ALA A 203 -3.07 -15.43 0.68
CA ALA A 203 -2.67 -16.42 1.69
C ALA A 203 -1.47 -15.98 2.56
N PHE A 204 -0.69 -14.99 2.13
CA PHE A 204 0.38 -14.41 2.94
C PHE A 204 -0.12 -13.48 4.06
N MET A 205 -1.40 -13.10 4.05
CA MET A 205 -1.98 -12.16 5.00
C MET A 205 -2.68 -12.87 6.16
N ASP A 206 -2.68 -12.22 7.33
CA ASP A 206 -3.29 -12.76 8.55
C ASP A 206 -4.82 -12.86 8.43
N ARG A 207 -5.43 -11.90 7.74
CA ARG A 207 -6.89 -11.80 7.54
C ARG A 207 -7.23 -11.53 6.08
N ARG A 208 -8.37 -12.03 5.63
CA ARG A 208 -8.86 -11.83 4.27
C ARG A 208 -10.27 -11.27 4.32
N VAL A 209 -10.50 -10.21 3.57
CA VAL A 209 -11.83 -9.61 3.42
C VAL A 209 -12.15 -9.44 1.94
N ARG A 210 -13.41 -9.52 1.59
CA ARG A 210 -13.89 -9.38 0.23
C ARG A 210 -14.80 -8.17 0.09
N LEU A 211 -14.48 -7.30 -0.86
CA LEU A 211 -15.34 -6.18 -1.25
C LEU A 211 -16.32 -6.63 -2.32
N GLN A 212 -17.60 -6.63 -1.99
CA GLN A 212 -18.69 -7.01 -2.89
C GLN A 212 -19.87 -6.06 -2.67
N ASN A 213 -20.45 -5.55 -3.76
CA ASN A 213 -21.59 -4.62 -3.72
C ASN A 213 -21.39 -3.41 -2.79
N GLY A 214 -20.15 -2.90 -2.71
CA GLY A 214 -19.80 -1.73 -1.91
C GLY A 214 -19.65 -1.97 -0.40
N VAL A 215 -19.77 -3.21 0.07
CA VAL A 215 -19.57 -3.62 1.47
C VAL A 215 -18.49 -4.68 1.61
N LEU A 216 -17.94 -4.83 2.81
CA LEU A 216 -16.95 -5.86 3.13
C LEU A 216 -17.62 -7.07 3.79
N ALA A 217 -17.14 -8.25 3.43
CA ALA A 217 -17.42 -9.51 4.11
C ALA A 217 -16.10 -10.25 4.38
N GLU A 218 -16.09 -11.14 5.37
CA GLU A 218 -14.95 -12.04 5.57
C GLU A 218 -14.82 -12.97 4.35
N ASP A 219 -13.58 -13.24 3.93
CA ASP A 219 -13.26 -14.08 2.77
C ASP A 219 -12.55 -15.34 3.28
N GLU A 220 -13.15 -16.50 3.08
CA GLU A 220 -12.64 -17.80 3.51
C GLU A 220 -11.42 -18.28 2.72
#